data_85da8c4d0b1b4cb8ff62e22bb4745c86
#
_entry.id   85da8c4d0b1b4cb8ff62e22bb4745c86
#
_cell.length_a   1.000
_cell.length_b   1.000
_cell.length_c   1.000
_cell.angle_alpha   90.00
_cell.angle_beta   90.00
_cell.angle_gamma   90.00
#
_symmetry.space_group_name_H-M   'P 1'
#
loop_
_entity.id
_entity.type
_entity.pdbx_description
1 polymer ?
#
loop_
_entity_poly.entity_id
_entity_poly.type
_entity_poly.pdbx_seq_one_letter_code
_entity_poly.pdbx_strand_id
1 'polypeptide(L)'
;MIAKLKKSMSLNADMSAAEIESRFTQIARLLFGDFAIQKGDKIYLFKEIEFYFYNKHHQGIITHPRISDSLCWYVNDFGGIDLNFPSEICKKDKTDTTGRNAKKYVLDDSSYFGGILIRQLISEDGNEMLEGPWACAELFRLHRALEQDDNFPSLVERNNGMVGYICKPRLNLLTGKQTIERKVDYILGEYLSHPEREKLHEEFTTFKDKRYRYVRCDRLLHDSETNEIYLSPWLKDKEEGHPEFYQRLTNLLRDCGMKPIELKCTRDYWARDYMPIQLGENEFLKYQYYPDYLMRSSDPKDAETRTECTTVLRGMGINCRSTKLIIDGGNMVPCGPYIVMTDKVFTENGKEKGDAVFKAELESELGHPAIIIPWTMHGDFNARGTDKYGHSDGFVKWCGGNRILMGNHGDEYPEEAAAIRCILEKYGFEVTEMRFADKVSSPRTDLNWAYINFLQVGNKIIMPIFDIREDAIAWQYVHEAFPDCEIHQIEMSEIAEEGGALHCISWNIRR
;
A
#
# COMPACT_ATOMS: atom_id res chain seq x y z
N MET A 1 -19.76 -8.95 -12.13
CA MET A 1 -19.08 -8.69 -10.84
C MET A 1 -19.98 -9.01 -9.64
N ILE A 2 -21.29 -8.68 -9.65
CA ILE A 2 -22.21 -8.94 -8.52
C ILE A 2 -22.25 -10.40 -8.07
N ALA A 3 -22.18 -11.36 -8.99
CA ALA A 3 -22.13 -12.80 -8.65
C ALA A 3 -20.86 -13.17 -7.87
N LYS A 4 -19.74 -12.54 -8.20
CA LYS A 4 -18.45 -12.72 -7.49
C LYS A 4 -18.54 -12.14 -6.08
N LEU A 5 -19.14 -10.95 -5.91
CA LEU A 5 -19.39 -10.34 -4.62
C LEU A 5 -20.32 -11.21 -3.76
N LYS A 6 -21.46 -11.66 -4.30
CA LYS A 6 -22.38 -12.58 -3.61
C LYS A 6 -21.66 -13.82 -3.11
N LYS A 7 -20.83 -14.46 -3.96
CA LYS A 7 -20.04 -15.64 -3.57
C LYS A 7 -19.06 -15.32 -2.44
N SER A 8 -18.40 -14.16 -2.48
CA SER A 8 -17.47 -13.74 -1.42
C SER A 8 -18.20 -13.40 -0.11
N MET A 9 -19.41 -12.86 -0.19
CA MET A 9 -20.27 -12.53 0.94
C MET A 9 -20.96 -13.74 1.58
N SER A 10 -20.93 -14.94 0.96
CA SER A 10 -21.56 -16.16 1.50
C SER A 10 -20.72 -16.74 2.64
N LEU A 11 -20.73 -16.06 3.79
CA LEU A 11 -20.16 -16.55 5.04
C LEU A 11 -21.17 -17.47 5.73
N ASN A 12 -20.69 -18.43 6.56
CA ASN A 12 -21.53 -19.41 7.25
C ASN A 12 -20.96 -19.82 8.63
N ALA A 13 -21.67 -20.72 9.31
CA ALA A 13 -21.34 -21.19 10.65
C ALA A 13 -20.04 -22.00 10.74
N ASP A 14 -19.64 -22.69 9.67
CA ASP A 14 -18.53 -23.65 9.69
C ASP A 14 -17.18 -23.06 9.25
N MET A 15 -17.19 -21.83 8.73
CA MET A 15 -15.95 -21.16 8.29
C MET A 15 -15.06 -20.83 9.48
N SER A 16 -13.78 -21.15 9.34
CA SER A 16 -12.73 -20.76 10.29
C SER A 16 -12.50 -19.24 10.31
N ALA A 17 -11.91 -18.74 11.39
CA ALA A 17 -11.55 -17.32 11.50
C ALA A 17 -10.64 -16.85 10.34
N ALA A 18 -9.66 -17.67 9.94
CA ALA A 18 -8.75 -17.34 8.86
C ALA A 18 -9.46 -17.25 7.49
N GLU A 19 -10.41 -18.15 7.22
CA GLU A 19 -11.23 -18.07 6.01
C GLU A 19 -12.09 -16.80 5.98
N ILE A 20 -12.70 -16.45 7.12
CA ILE A 20 -13.50 -15.21 7.27
C ILE A 20 -12.64 -13.98 7.02
N GLU A 21 -11.46 -13.89 7.63
CA GLU A 21 -10.51 -12.77 7.42
C GLU A 21 -10.05 -12.67 5.97
N SER A 22 -9.80 -13.81 5.31
CA SER A 22 -9.50 -13.86 3.88
C SER A 22 -10.67 -13.33 3.03
N ARG A 23 -11.92 -13.68 3.41
CA ARG A 23 -13.12 -13.16 2.74
C ARG A 23 -13.28 -11.66 2.93
N PHE A 24 -13.01 -11.11 4.12
CA PHE A 24 -13.06 -9.67 4.36
C PHE A 24 -12.12 -8.93 3.38
N THR A 25 -10.89 -9.40 3.24
CA THR A 25 -9.92 -8.84 2.29
C THR A 25 -10.40 -8.91 0.85
N GLN A 26 -10.98 -10.05 0.46
CA GLN A 26 -11.51 -10.26 -0.88
C GLN A 26 -12.71 -9.33 -1.18
N ILE A 27 -13.62 -9.18 -0.20
CA ILE A 27 -14.79 -8.31 -0.31
C ILE A 27 -14.37 -6.85 -0.37
N ALA A 28 -13.45 -6.42 0.50
CA ALA A 28 -12.94 -5.05 0.48
C ALA A 28 -12.34 -4.69 -0.88
N ARG A 29 -11.53 -5.58 -1.46
CA ARG A 29 -10.97 -5.40 -2.81
C ARG A 29 -12.06 -5.21 -3.86
N LEU A 30 -13.13 -6.02 -3.80
CA LEU A 30 -14.26 -5.89 -4.73
C LEU A 30 -15.00 -4.56 -4.51
N LEU A 31 -15.36 -4.22 -3.27
CA LEU A 31 -16.11 -3.00 -2.99
C LEU A 31 -15.35 -1.73 -3.40
N PHE A 32 -14.06 -1.66 -3.13
CA PHE A 32 -13.24 -0.52 -3.53
C PHE A 32 -12.95 -0.47 -5.02
N GLY A 33 -12.70 -1.61 -5.66
CA GLY A 33 -12.26 -1.70 -7.06
C GLY A 33 -13.39 -1.79 -8.09
N ASP A 34 -14.48 -2.48 -7.73
CA ASP A 34 -15.48 -2.90 -8.72
C ASP A 34 -16.91 -2.41 -8.43
N PHE A 35 -17.13 -1.69 -7.32
CA PHE A 35 -18.47 -1.24 -6.91
C PHE A 35 -18.49 0.22 -6.44
N ALA A 36 -19.68 0.81 -6.55
CA ALA A 36 -20.00 2.12 -6.03
C ALA A 36 -21.45 2.14 -5.52
N ILE A 37 -21.83 3.18 -4.79
CA ILE A 37 -23.23 3.46 -4.41
C ILE A 37 -23.76 4.56 -5.34
N GLN A 38 -24.85 4.29 -6.04
CA GLN A 38 -25.53 5.27 -6.85
C GLN A 38 -26.77 5.79 -6.13
N LYS A 39 -26.95 7.10 -6.09
CA LYS A 39 -28.17 7.78 -5.65
C LYS A 39 -28.56 8.87 -6.65
N GLY A 40 -29.62 8.63 -7.44
CA GLY A 40 -29.94 9.46 -8.57
C GLY A 40 -28.79 9.52 -9.56
N ASP A 41 -28.35 10.72 -9.93
CA ASP A 41 -27.23 10.96 -10.85
C ASP A 41 -25.85 10.93 -10.15
N LYS A 42 -25.84 10.87 -8.83
CA LYS A 42 -24.58 10.88 -8.05
C LYS A 42 -24.06 9.47 -7.82
N ILE A 43 -22.74 9.33 -7.97
CA ILE A 43 -21.97 8.11 -7.68
C ILE A 43 -21.06 8.38 -6.48
N TYR A 44 -21.08 7.46 -5.50
CA TYR A 44 -20.25 7.51 -4.32
C TYR A 44 -19.36 6.28 -4.26
N LEU A 45 -18.07 6.48 -4.13
CA LEU A 45 -17.06 5.45 -3.96
C LEU A 45 -16.89 5.14 -2.47
N PHE A 46 -16.65 3.88 -2.15
CA PHE A 46 -16.30 3.49 -0.78
C PHE A 46 -14.93 4.06 -0.41
N LYS A 47 -14.85 4.81 0.69
CA LYS A 47 -13.59 5.35 1.23
C LYS A 47 -13.17 4.60 2.50
N GLU A 48 -14.12 4.23 3.37
CA GLU A 48 -13.85 3.49 4.58
C GLU A 48 -15.01 2.54 4.93
N ILE A 49 -14.66 1.28 5.24
CA ILE A 49 -15.60 0.23 5.64
C ILE A 49 -15.06 -0.55 6.84
N GLU A 50 -15.97 -1.07 7.67
CA GLU A 50 -15.62 -1.95 8.79
C GLU A 50 -16.40 -3.25 8.74
N PHE A 51 -15.70 -4.37 8.98
CA PHE A 51 -16.31 -5.70 8.99
C PHE A 51 -16.70 -6.11 10.40
N TYR A 52 -17.90 -6.68 10.52
CA TYR A 52 -18.49 -7.25 11.72
C TYR A 52 -19.09 -8.60 11.37
N PHE A 53 -18.65 -9.68 12.03
CA PHE A 53 -19.18 -11.02 11.80
C PHE A 53 -19.08 -11.86 13.07
N TYR A 54 -20.05 -12.73 13.25
CA TYR A 54 -20.12 -13.71 14.33
C TYR A 54 -20.42 -15.10 13.77
N ASN A 55 -19.66 -16.09 14.17
CA ASN A 55 -19.96 -17.51 14.17
C ASN A 55 -19.19 -18.18 15.31
N LYS A 56 -19.36 -19.50 15.52
CA LYS A 56 -18.67 -20.26 16.59
C LYS A 56 -17.13 -20.21 16.54
N HIS A 57 -16.55 -19.97 15.37
CA HIS A 57 -15.08 -19.90 15.14
C HIS A 57 -14.54 -18.48 15.06
N HIS A 58 -15.41 -17.49 14.93
CA HIS A 58 -15.09 -16.07 14.82
C HIS A 58 -16.07 -15.28 15.69
N GLN A 59 -15.81 -15.30 16.98
CA GLN A 59 -16.73 -14.74 17.97
C GLN A 59 -16.63 -13.22 18.09
N GLY A 60 -17.06 -12.53 17.04
CA GLY A 60 -17.15 -11.07 17.02
C GLY A 60 -18.29 -10.56 17.90
N ILE A 61 -18.15 -10.63 19.22
CA ILE A 61 -19.21 -10.33 20.22
C ILE A 61 -19.79 -8.92 20.15
N ILE A 62 -19.13 -8.00 19.45
CA ILE A 62 -19.65 -6.65 19.17
C ILE A 62 -20.59 -6.61 17.96
N THR A 63 -20.74 -7.74 17.25
CA THR A 63 -21.64 -7.87 16.12
C THR A 63 -23.06 -8.04 16.61
N HIS A 64 -23.98 -7.17 16.15
CA HIS A 64 -25.38 -7.26 16.56
C HIS A 64 -26.09 -8.40 15.82
N PRO A 65 -26.80 -9.29 16.56
CA PRO A 65 -27.63 -10.32 15.97
C PRO A 65 -28.71 -9.72 15.07
N ARG A 66 -28.82 -10.25 13.85
CA ARG A 66 -29.80 -9.80 12.86
C ARG A 66 -30.18 -10.93 11.92
N ILE A 67 -31.38 -10.90 11.38
CA ILE A 67 -31.80 -11.77 10.28
C ILE A 67 -31.78 -10.95 9.01
N SER A 68 -31.00 -11.38 8.04
CA SER A 68 -30.83 -10.69 6.77
C SER A 68 -30.39 -11.63 5.67
N ASP A 69 -30.75 -11.28 4.44
CA ASP A 69 -30.14 -11.84 3.26
C ASP A 69 -28.83 -11.12 2.90
N SER A 70 -28.02 -11.79 2.07
CA SER A 70 -26.78 -11.22 1.56
C SER A 70 -27.05 -9.98 0.70
N LEU A 71 -26.18 -8.97 0.83
CA LEU A 71 -26.23 -7.70 0.08
C LEU A 71 -27.45 -6.82 0.36
N CYS A 72 -28.19 -7.07 1.43
CA CYS A 72 -29.25 -6.17 1.87
C CYS A 72 -28.68 -5.02 2.69
N TRP A 73 -29.21 -3.82 2.47
CA TRP A 73 -28.92 -2.66 3.31
C TRP A 73 -29.64 -2.79 4.66
N TYR A 74 -28.93 -2.46 5.72
CA TYR A 74 -29.44 -2.51 7.08
C TYR A 74 -29.05 -1.26 7.86
N VAL A 75 -30.07 -0.51 8.30
CA VAL A 75 -29.83 0.61 9.22
C VAL A 75 -29.66 0.01 10.62
N ASN A 76 -28.47 0.15 11.19
CA ASN A 76 -28.18 -0.41 12.50
C ASN A 76 -28.68 0.51 13.64
N ASP A 77 -28.78 -0.06 14.86
CA ASP A 77 -29.34 0.64 16.04
C ASP A 77 -28.53 1.87 16.48
N PHE A 78 -27.31 2.06 15.93
CA PHE A 78 -26.44 3.21 16.19
C PHE A 78 -26.52 4.29 15.12
N GLY A 79 -27.43 4.14 14.16
CA GLY A 79 -27.68 5.11 13.11
C GLY A 79 -26.70 5.03 11.92
N GLY A 80 -25.92 3.95 11.81
CA GLY A 80 -25.10 3.64 10.65
C GLY A 80 -25.82 2.78 9.62
N ILE A 81 -25.25 2.63 8.44
CA ILE A 81 -25.73 1.75 7.36
C ILE A 81 -24.74 0.61 7.13
N ASP A 82 -25.25 -0.62 7.12
CA ASP A 82 -24.48 -1.82 6.86
C ASP A 82 -24.93 -2.48 5.56
N LEU A 83 -23.98 -3.06 4.82
CA LEU A 83 -24.24 -4.05 3.78
C LEU A 83 -24.14 -5.43 4.41
N ASN A 84 -25.25 -6.17 4.50
CA ASN A 84 -25.31 -7.37 5.31
C ASN A 84 -24.72 -8.62 4.64
N PHE A 85 -24.15 -9.50 5.48
CA PHE A 85 -23.93 -10.90 5.19
C PHE A 85 -25.27 -11.68 5.32
N PRO A 86 -25.39 -12.88 4.71
CA PRO A 86 -26.47 -13.78 5.03
C PRO A 86 -26.37 -14.16 6.51
N SER A 87 -27.51 -14.47 7.11
CA SER A 87 -27.54 -14.84 8.51
C SER A 87 -28.42 -16.08 8.75
N GLU A 88 -28.03 -16.86 9.71
CA GLU A 88 -28.85 -17.95 10.29
C GLU A 88 -28.83 -17.80 11.80
N ILE A 89 -29.99 -17.56 12.40
CA ILE A 89 -30.13 -17.31 13.82
C ILE A 89 -31.60 -17.54 14.24
N CYS A 90 -31.81 -18.25 15.31
CA CYS A 90 -33.15 -18.49 15.82
C CYS A 90 -33.71 -17.30 16.60
N LYS A 91 -34.97 -16.90 16.33
CA LYS A 91 -35.69 -15.95 17.15
C LYS A 91 -36.29 -16.68 18.37
N LYS A 92 -36.24 -16.06 19.55
CA LYS A 92 -37.01 -16.47 20.69
C LYS A 92 -38.51 -16.23 20.47
N ASP A 93 -39.34 -17.12 20.98
CA ASP A 93 -40.78 -16.89 20.99
C ASP A 93 -41.17 -15.64 21.79
N LYS A 94 -42.21 -14.94 21.33
CA LYS A 94 -42.65 -13.63 21.84
C LYS A 94 -43.07 -13.62 23.31
N THR A 95 -43.22 -14.78 23.96
CA THR A 95 -43.73 -14.91 25.33
C THR A 95 -42.72 -14.57 26.42
N ASP A 96 -41.42 -14.39 26.09
CA ASP A 96 -40.32 -14.24 27.06
C ASP A 96 -39.61 -12.89 27.03
N THR A 97 -40.22 -11.87 26.44
CA THR A 97 -39.59 -10.56 26.26
C THR A 97 -40.02 -9.54 27.30
N THR A 98 -39.43 -9.58 28.48
CA THR A 98 -39.39 -8.44 29.41
C THR A 98 -38.03 -7.75 29.36
N GLY A 99 -37.86 -6.83 28.40
CA GLY A 99 -36.62 -6.02 28.27
C GLY A 99 -36.23 -5.71 26.84
N ARG A 100 -35.51 -4.61 26.64
CA ARG A 100 -35.11 -4.13 25.32
C ARG A 100 -34.25 -5.15 24.56
N ASN A 101 -34.74 -5.60 23.42
CA ASN A 101 -34.07 -6.21 22.26
C ASN A 101 -33.03 -7.34 22.43
N ALA A 102 -32.29 -7.44 23.52
CA ALA A 102 -31.16 -8.35 23.69
C ALA A 102 -31.55 -9.84 23.72
N LYS A 103 -32.80 -10.14 24.12
CA LYS A 103 -33.28 -11.52 24.30
C LYS A 103 -34.10 -12.05 23.11
N LYS A 104 -34.02 -11.40 21.94
CA LYS A 104 -34.81 -11.81 20.77
C LYS A 104 -34.25 -13.03 20.04
N TYR A 105 -33.01 -13.41 20.29
CA TYR A 105 -32.31 -14.45 19.55
C TYR A 105 -31.74 -15.52 20.50
N VAL A 106 -31.67 -16.74 19.99
CA VAL A 106 -30.93 -17.84 20.60
C VAL A 106 -29.72 -18.13 19.72
N LEU A 107 -28.53 -18.11 20.29
CA LEU A 107 -27.28 -18.47 19.59
C LEU A 107 -26.97 -19.94 19.84
N ASP A 108 -26.62 -20.65 18.79
CA ASP A 108 -26.15 -22.02 18.79
C ASP A 108 -24.98 -22.19 17.79
N ASP A 109 -24.52 -23.42 17.65
CA ASP A 109 -23.39 -23.73 16.76
C ASP A 109 -23.68 -23.47 15.27
N SER A 110 -24.95 -23.38 14.88
CA SER A 110 -25.37 -23.04 13.52
C SER A 110 -25.49 -21.54 13.29
N SER A 111 -25.41 -20.72 14.34
CA SER A 111 -25.68 -19.30 14.27
C SER A 111 -24.54 -18.53 13.63
N TYR A 112 -24.87 -17.70 12.65
CA TYR A 112 -23.97 -16.72 12.05
C TYR A 112 -24.73 -15.49 11.58
N PHE A 113 -24.10 -14.31 11.67
CA PHE A 113 -24.67 -13.03 11.27
C PHE A 113 -23.59 -11.95 11.19
N GLY A 114 -23.87 -10.88 10.48
CA GLY A 114 -22.95 -9.76 10.41
C GLY A 114 -23.23 -8.82 9.25
N GLY A 115 -22.34 -7.87 9.07
CA GLY A 115 -22.41 -6.88 8.00
C GLY A 115 -21.14 -6.06 7.88
N ILE A 116 -21.14 -5.20 6.88
CA ILE A 116 -20.08 -4.28 6.54
C ILE A 116 -20.61 -2.87 6.80
N LEU A 117 -20.12 -2.24 7.87
CA LEU A 117 -20.48 -0.86 8.20
C LEU A 117 -19.79 0.08 7.22
N ILE A 118 -20.56 0.95 6.59
CA ILE A 118 -20.04 2.01 5.73
C ILE A 118 -19.69 3.21 6.59
N ARG A 119 -18.40 3.56 6.64
CA ARG A 119 -17.91 4.65 7.51
C ARG A 119 -17.63 5.94 6.77
N GLN A 120 -17.14 5.84 5.52
CA GLN A 120 -16.91 7.02 4.69
C GLN A 120 -17.20 6.70 3.23
N LEU A 121 -17.79 7.68 2.57
CA LEU A 121 -18.02 7.68 1.13
C LEU A 121 -17.47 8.98 0.53
N ILE A 122 -17.01 8.91 -0.71
CA ILE A 122 -16.59 10.09 -1.46
C ILE A 122 -17.32 10.11 -2.80
N SER A 123 -17.84 11.28 -3.20
CA SER A 123 -18.40 11.41 -4.54
C SER A 123 -17.33 11.17 -5.61
N GLU A 124 -17.72 10.65 -6.76
CA GLU A 124 -16.79 10.32 -7.84
C GLU A 124 -15.97 11.51 -8.33
N ASP A 125 -16.55 12.70 -8.30
CA ASP A 125 -15.87 13.96 -8.65
C ASP A 125 -14.95 14.50 -7.52
N GLY A 126 -14.93 13.82 -6.37
CA GLY A 126 -14.12 14.18 -5.20
C GLY A 126 -14.63 15.40 -4.41
N ASN A 127 -15.75 16.02 -4.81
CA ASN A 127 -16.22 17.27 -4.23
C ASN A 127 -17.03 17.11 -2.95
N GLU A 128 -17.58 15.92 -2.70
CA GLU A 128 -18.39 15.63 -1.53
C GLU A 128 -17.84 14.42 -0.77
N MET A 129 -17.53 14.60 0.50
CA MET A 129 -17.13 13.51 1.38
C MET A 129 -18.14 13.35 2.50
N LEU A 130 -18.66 12.13 2.68
CA LEU A 130 -19.54 11.75 3.75
C LEU A 130 -18.72 11.08 4.83
N GLU A 131 -18.44 11.79 5.91
CA GLU A 131 -17.59 11.31 7.00
C GLU A 131 -18.41 10.78 8.17
N GLY A 132 -18.11 9.55 8.53
CA GLY A 132 -18.73 8.82 9.62
C GLY A 132 -20.00 8.05 9.23
N PRO A 133 -20.34 7.00 9.99
CA PRO A 133 -21.45 6.09 9.68
C PRO A 133 -22.81 6.81 9.58
N TRP A 134 -23.00 7.84 10.37
CA TRP A 134 -24.24 8.62 10.37
C TRP A 134 -24.41 9.39 9.05
N ALA A 135 -23.37 10.10 8.59
CA ALA A 135 -23.43 10.85 7.32
C ALA A 135 -23.67 9.89 6.13
N CYS A 136 -23.03 8.72 6.14
CA CYS A 136 -23.27 7.70 5.11
C CYS A 136 -24.72 7.19 5.15
N ALA A 137 -25.31 6.99 6.33
CA ALA A 137 -26.67 6.54 6.48
C ALA A 137 -27.72 7.56 6.02
N GLU A 138 -27.39 8.86 6.04
CA GLU A 138 -28.28 9.90 5.53
C GLU A 138 -28.63 9.73 4.05
N LEU A 139 -27.74 9.13 3.24
CA LEU A 139 -28.06 8.79 1.84
C LEU A 139 -29.25 7.84 1.73
N PHE A 140 -29.45 6.97 2.74
CA PHE A 140 -30.46 5.90 2.78
C PHE A 140 -31.72 6.32 3.53
N ARG A 141 -31.75 7.53 4.11
CA ARG A 141 -32.94 8.02 4.81
C ARG A 141 -33.97 8.48 3.81
N LEU A 142 -35.15 7.85 3.90
CA LEU A 142 -36.35 8.31 3.24
C LEU A 142 -36.92 9.45 4.09
N HIS A 143 -36.85 10.67 3.60
CA HIS A 143 -37.35 11.84 4.32
C HIS A 143 -38.86 11.87 4.50
N ARG A 144 -39.61 11.00 3.81
CA ARG A 144 -41.04 10.77 4.04
C ARG A 144 -41.40 9.31 3.72
N ALA A 145 -41.83 8.60 4.72
CA ALA A 145 -42.13 7.16 4.67
C ALA A 145 -43.27 6.73 3.70
N LEU A 146 -43.75 7.57 2.81
CA LEU A 146 -44.90 7.33 1.95
C LEU A 146 -44.68 7.66 0.48
N GLU A 147 -43.54 8.19 0.10
CA GLU A 147 -43.20 8.39 -1.30
C GLU A 147 -42.25 7.27 -1.74
N GLN A 148 -42.58 6.57 -2.80
CA GLN A 148 -41.65 5.72 -3.52
C GLN A 148 -40.56 6.65 -4.03
N ASP A 149 -39.41 6.66 -3.34
CA ASP A 149 -38.23 7.37 -3.78
C ASP A 149 -37.53 6.51 -4.83
N ASP A 150 -37.75 6.81 -6.11
CA ASP A 150 -37.06 6.17 -7.24
C ASP A 150 -35.52 6.37 -7.16
N ASN A 151 -35.08 7.22 -6.25
CA ASN A 151 -33.67 7.54 -5.97
C ASN A 151 -33.09 6.81 -4.75
N PHE A 152 -33.68 5.70 -4.31
CA PHE A 152 -33.09 4.92 -3.22
C PHE A 152 -31.69 4.42 -3.60
N PRO A 153 -30.67 4.55 -2.71
CA PRO A 153 -29.31 4.18 -3.05
C PRO A 153 -29.18 2.70 -3.42
N SER A 154 -28.52 2.44 -4.51
CA SER A 154 -28.23 1.09 -5.01
C SER A 154 -26.75 0.82 -5.13
N LEU A 155 -26.34 -0.43 -4.89
CA LEU A 155 -25.00 -0.91 -5.17
C LEU A 155 -24.89 -1.18 -6.69
N VAL A 156 -23.97 -0.49 -7.36
CA VAL A 156 -23.76 -0.60 -8.80
C VAL A 156 -22.37 -1.10 -9.11
N GLU A 157 -22.25 -1.86 -10.20
CA GLU A 157 -20.95 -2.28 -10.73
C GLU A 157 -20.25 -1.08 -11.39
N ARG A 158 -19.00 -0.87 -11.00
CA ARG A 158 -18.17 0.21 -11.55
C ARG A 158 -16.70 -0.15 -11.45
N ASN A 159 -16.00 -0.09 -12.56
CA ASN A 159 -14.55 -0.30 -12.58
C ASN A 159 -13.85 0.98 -12.07
N ASN A 160 -13.36 0.93 -10.84
CA ASN A 160 -12.59 2.00 -10.20
C ASN A 160 -11.08 1.85 -10.42
N GLY A 161 -10.66 0.89 -11.24
CA GLY A 161 -9.27 0.56 -11.50
C GLY A 161 -8.59 -0.16 -10.31
N MET A 162 -7.28 -0.15 -10.33
CA MET A 162 -6.48 -0.70 -9.25
C MET A 162 -6.50 0.26 -8.05
N VAL A 163 -6.97 -0.21 -6.91
CA VAL A 163 -7.17 0.60 -5.69
C VAL A 163 -6.37 0.02 -4.54
N GLY A 164 -5.58 0.87 -3.90
CA GLY A 164 -4.90 0.57 -2.64
C GLY A 164 -5.80 0.81 -1.44
N TYR A 165 -5.62 -0.02 -0.41
CA TYR A 165 -6.24 0.17 0.90
C TYR A 165 -5.33 -0.37 2.00
N ILE A 166 -5.45 0.21 3.17
CA ILE A 166 -4.78 -0.25 4.38
C ILE A 166 -5.79 -0.74 5.40
N CYS A 167 -5.34 -1.69 6.23
CA CYS A 167 -6.17 -2.26 7.29
C CYS A 167 -5.80 -1.62 8.63
N LYS A 168 -6.80 -1.13 9.35
CA LYS A 168 -6.66 -0.48 10.67
C LYS A 168 -7.56 -1.14 11.72
N PRO A 169 -7.28 -0.98 13.01
CA PRO A 169 -8.23 -1.31 14.05
C PRO A 169 -9.55 -0.55 13.87
N ARG A 170 -10.65 -1.19 14.25
CA ARG A 170 -11.97 -0.56 14.20
C ARG A 170 -12.06 0.61 15.17
N LEU A 171 -12.87 1.62 14.84
CA LEU A 171 -13.05 2.82 15.65
C LEU A 171 -14.18 2.67 16.67
N ASN A 172 -14.08 3.43 17.76
CA ASN A 172 -15.12 3.60 18.76
C ASN A 172 -15.59 2.29 19.42
N LEU A 173 -14.71 1.28 19.48
CA LEU A 173 -14.95 0.09 20.25
C LEU A 173 -14.77 0.44 21.73
N LEU A 174 -15.88 0.50 22.45
CA LEU A 174 -15.85 0.72 23.89
C LEU A 174 -15.26 -0.53 24.57
N THR A 175 -14.09 -0.36 25.19
CA THR A 175 -13.27 -1.46 25.72
C THR A 175 -13.25 -1.57 27.22
N GLY A 176 -14.02 -0.74 27.93
CA GLY A 176 -14.13 -0.82 29.38
C GLY A 176 -14.82 -2.13 29.83
N LYS A 177 -14.32 -2.75 30.91
CA LYS A 177 -14.85 -4.03 31.42
C LYS A 177 -16.38 -4.03 31.56
N GLN A 178 -16.95 -2.99 32.17
CA GLN A 178 -18.42 -2.86 32.31
C GLN A 178 -19.16 -2.77 30.96
N THR A 179 -18.55 -2.16 29.95
CA THR A 179 -19.15 -2.03 28.63
C THR A 179 -19.13 -3.35 27.90
N ILE A 180 -18.05 -4.12 28.06
CA ILE A 180 -17.93 -5.47 27.50
C ILE A 180 -18.95 -6.39 28.16
N GLU A 181 -19.06 -6.38 29.49
CA GLU A 181 -20.06 -7.14 30.23
C GLU A 181 -21.47 -6.82 29.77
N ARG A 182 -21.82 -5.54 29.63
CA ARG A 182 -23.13 -5.12 29.11
C ARG A 182 -23.37 -5.59 27.68
N LYS A 183 -22.36 -5.60 26.83
CA LYS A 183 -22.47 -6.10 25.45
C LYS A 183 -22.59 -7.62 25.40
N VAL A 184 -21.82 -8.33 26.20
CA VAL A 184 -21.97 -9.78 26.36
C VAL A 184 -23.38 -10.13 26.85
N ASP A 185 -23.88 -9.44 27.87
CA ASP A 185 -25.26 -9.63 28.36
C ASP A 185 -26.31 -9.24 27.32
N TYR A 186 -26.04 -8.21 26.52
CA TYR A 186 -26.95 -7.75 25.46
C TYR A 186 -27.00 -8.71 24.27
N ILE A 187 -25.84 -9.24 23.83
CA ILE A 187 -25.73 -10.07 22.62
C ILE A 187 -25.96 -11.55 22.93
N LEU A 188 -25.34 -12.06 23.98
CA LEU A 188 -25.28 -13.49 24.31
C LEU A 188 -26.20 -13.87 25.48
N GLY A 189 -26.63 -12.88 26.25
CA GLY A 189 -27.64 -13.07 27.31
C GLY A 189 -27.22 -14.01 28.43
N GLU A 190 -28.22 -14.64 29.05
CA GLU A 190 -28.10 -15.54 30.23
C GLU A 190 -27.46 -16.91 29.91
N TYR A 191 -27.06 -17.15 28.65
CA TYR A 191 -26.64 -18.46 28.17
C TYR A 191 -25.18 -18.81 28.45
N LEU A 192 -24.36 -17.83 28.89
CA LEU A 192 -22.94 -18.08 29.17
C LEU A 192 -22.69 -18.27 30.66
N SER A 193 -22.03 -19.36 31.02
CA SER A 193 -21.44 -19.53 32.34
C SER A 193 -20.36 -18.48 32.61
N HIS A 194 -20.04 -18.25 33.89
CA HIS A 194 -19.02 -17.28 34.29
C HIS A 194 -17.66 -17.53 33.61
N PRO A 195 -17.11 -18.76 33.48
CA PRO A 195 -15.89 -19.03 32.76
C PRO A 195 -15.98 -18.71 31.26
N GLU A 196 -17.11 -18.92 30.62
CA GLU A 196 -17.32 -18.59 29.21
C GLU A 196 -17.34 -17.08 29.00
N ARG A 197 -17.91 -16.32 29.95
CA ARG A 197 -17.89 -14.84 29.92
C ARG A 197 -16.49 -14.27 30.09
N GLU A 198 -15.66 -14.85 30.98
CA GLU A 198 -14.27 -14.45 31.14
C GLU A 198 -13.44 -14.73 29.88
N LYS A 199 -13.60 -15.92 29.29
CA LYS A 199 -12.96 -16.27 28.04
C LYS A 199 -13.33 -15.30 26.90
N LEU A 200 -14.60 -14.94 26.78
CA LEU A 200 -15.06 -13.96 25.80
C LEU A 200 -14.53 -12.56 26.07
N HIS A 201 -14.28 -12.21 27.33
CA HIS A 201 -13.65 -10.94 27.69
C HIS A 201 -12.20 -10.90 27.20
N GLU A 202 -11.45 -11.98 27.36
CA GLU A 202 -10.08 -12.12 26.84
C GLU A 202 -10.07 -12.09 25.31
N GLU A 203 -10.95 -12.84 24.67
CA GLU A 203 -11.13 -12.85 23.22
C GLU A 203 -11.53 -11.47 22.68
N PHE A 204 -12.40 -10.74 23.38
CA PHE A 204 -12.76 -9.37 23.01
C PHE A 204 -11.56 -8.43 23.08
N THR A 205 -10.72 -8.55 24.09
CA THR A 205 -9.50 -7.77 24.22
C THR A 205 -8.57 -8.02 23.03
N THR A 206 -8.51 -9.26 22.55
CA THR A 206 -7.80 -9.64 21.32
C THR A 206 -8.50 -9.11 20.07
N PHE A 207 -9.83 -9.17 20.02
CA PHE A 207 -10.64 -8.72 18.87
C PHE A 207 -10.62 -7.21 18.63
N LYS A 208 -10.41 -6.38 19.67
CA LYS A 208 -10.35 -4.92 19.52
C LYS A 208 -9.19 -4.48 18.61
N ASP A 209 -8.09 -5.23 18.66
CA ASP A 209 -6.88 -4.91 17.92
C ASP A 209 -6.88 -5.51 16.50
N LYS A 210 -7.88 -6.35 16.19
CA LYS A 210 -8.06 -6.89 14.83
C LYS A 210 -8.31 -5.77 13.82
N ARG A 211 -7.58 -5.83 12.72
CA ARG A 211 -7.57 -4.80 11.68
C ARG A 211 -8.70 -5.01 10.66
N TYR A 212 -9.95 -4.93 11.12
CA TYR A 212 -11.15 -5.15 10.30
C TYR A 212 -11.75 -3.86 9.75
N ARG A 213 -11.04 -2.75 9.83
CA ARG A 213 -11.36 -1.48 9.20
C ARG A 213 -10.44 -1.28 8.01
N TYR A 214 -11.05 -1.21 6.83
CA TYR A 214 -10.38 -1.04 5.55
C TYR A 214 -10.56 0.39 5.09
N VAL A 215 -9.46 1.06 4.79
CA VAL A 215 -9.43 2.47 4.38
C VAL A 215 -8.79 2.56 3.02
N ARG A 216 -9.55 3.05 2.03
CA ARG A 216 -9.04 3.33 0.68
C ARG A 216 -8.01 4.44 0.75
N CYS A 217 -6.83 4.19 0.19
CA CYS A 217 -5.76 5.17 0.11
C CYS A 217 -6.04 6.22 -0.96
N ASP A 218 -5.42 7.37 -0.82
CA ASP A 218 -5.38 8.36 -1.88
C ASP A 218 -4.43 7.89 -2.99
N ARG A 219 -4.45 8.60 -4.13
CA ARG A 219 -3.59 8.23 -5.24
C ARG A 219 -2.14 8.55 -4.92
N LEU A 220 -1.24 7.61 -5.16
CA LEU A 220 0.21 7.85 -5.10
C LEU A 220 0.66 8.74 -6.26
N LEU A 221 1.65 9.57 -5.98
CA LEU A 221 2.35 10.32 -7.00
C LEU A 221 3.46 9.43 -7.59
N HIS A 222 3.62 9.49 -8.91
CA HIS A 222 4.62 8.69 -9.64
C HIS A 222 5.62 9.58 -10.36
N ASP A 223 6.76 9.02 -10.73
CA ASP A 223 7.83 9.74 -11.46
C ASP A 223 7.33 10.40 -12.75
N SER A 224 6.37 9.78 -13.45
CA SER A 224 5.71 10.35 -14.65
C SER A 224 4.95 11.65 -14.39
N GLU A 225 4.75 12.05 -13.15
CA GLU A 225 4.02 13.25 -12.75
C GLU A 225 4.94 14.32 -12.17
N THR A 226 6.21 14.00 -11.95
CA THR A 226 7.21 14.93 -11.42
C THR A 226 7.61 15.95 -12.48
N ASN A 227 8.07 17.12 -12.05
CA ASN A 227 8.46 18.22 -12.94
C ASN A 227 9.73 18.97 -12.48
N GLU A 228 10.24 18.67 -11.30
CA GLU A 228 11.49 19.20 -10.79
C GLU A 228 12.46 18.06 -10.47
N ILE A 229 13.75 18.31 -10.70
CA ILE A 229 14.86 17.40 -10.39
C ILE A 229 15.91 18.08 -9.54
N TYR A 230 16.34 17.39 -8.51
CA TYR A 230 17.36 17.84 -7.56
C TYR A 230 18.55 16.89 -7.58
N LEU A 231 19.76 17.46 -7.54
CA LEU A 231 21.03 16.75 -7.49
C LEU A 231 21.87 17.27 -6.32
N SER A 232 22.64 16.40 -5.71
CA SER A 232 23.62 16.82 -4.71
C SER A 232 24.84 17.47 -5.36
N PRO A 233 25.38 18.57 -4.82
CA PRO A 233 26.62 19.18 -5.29
C PRO A 233 27.85 18.31 -5.08
N TRP A 234 27.78 17.28 -4.21
CA TRP A 234 28.86 16.31 -4.05
C TRP A 234 29.16 15.53 -5.33
N LEU A 235 28.18 15.37 -6.22
CA LEU A 235 28.41 14.72 -7.51
C LEU A 235 29.44 15.47 -8.39
N LYS A 236 29.64 16.76 -8.16
CA LYS A 236 30.68 17.58 -8.87
C LYS A 236 31.97 17.80 -8.06
N ASP A 237 32.09 17.18 -6.89
CA ASP A 237 33.32 17.25 -6.10
C ASP A 237 34.49 16.64 -6.89
N LYS A 238 35.68 17.19 -6.68
CA LYS A 238 36.87 16.78 -7.47
C LYS A 238 37.58 15.58 -6.89
N GLU A 239 37.39 15.30 -5.63
CA GLU A 239 38.09 14.23 -4.90
C GLU A 239 37.21 13.02 -4.69
N GLU A 240 35.93 13.27 -4.35
CA GLU A 240 34.96 12.22 -3.95
C GLU A 240 33.74 12.13 -4.89
N GLY A 241 33.69 12.93 -5.95
CA GLY A 241 32.59 12.97 -6.92
C GLY A 241 33.00 12.69 -8.35
N HIS A 242 32.09 12.93 -9.27
CA HIS A 242 32.21 12.70 -10.71
C HIS A 242 31.94 13.99 -11.48
N PRO A 243 32.85 14.99 -11.46
CA PRO A 243 32.59 16.32 -12.02
C PRO A 243 32.31 16.32 -13.52
N GLU A 244 32.98 15.46 -14.30
CA GLU A 244 32.74 15.34 -15.73
C GLU A 244 31.38 14.75 -16.05
N PHE A 245 30.98 13.71 -15.33
CA PHE A 245 29.64 13.14 -15.43
C PHE A 245 28.57 14.16 -15.01
N TYR A 246 28.77 14.87 -13.90
CA TYR A 246 27.85 15.93 -13.48
C TYR A 246 27.63 16.97 -14.57
N GLN A 247 28.69 17.38 -15.25
CA GLN A 247 28.62 18.34 -16.36
C GLN A 247 27.83 17.75 -17.55
N ARG A 248 28.12 16.49 -17.94
CA ARG A 248 27.37 15.79 -19.00
C ARG A 248 25.89 15.68 -18.65
N LEU A 249 25.56 15.20 -17.42
CA LEU A 249 24.20 15.04 -16.94
C LEU A 249 23.44 16.38 -16.92
N THR A 250 24.03 17.43 -16.34
CA THR A 250 23.34 18.72 -16.23
C THR A 250 23.13 19.40 -17.58
N ASN A 251 24.03 19.20 -18.55
CA ASN A 251 23.82 19.65 -19.93
C ASN A 251 22.68 18.87 -20.59
N LEU A 252 22.68 17.54 -20.52
CA LEU A 252 21.62 16.71 -21.08
C LEU A 252 20.25 17.06 -20.48
N LEU A 253 20.15 17.25 -19.17
CA LEU A 253 18.91 17.67 -18.52
C LEU A 253 18.41 19.01 -19.06
N ARG A 254 19.30 20.00 -19.26
CA ARG A 254 18.93 21.31 -19.84
C ARG A 254 18.49 21.19 -21.30
N ASP A 255 19.19 20.37 -22.09
CA ASP A 255 18.81 20.11 -23.49
C ASP A 255 17.42 19.45 -23.58
N CYS A 256 17.06 18.64 -22.58
CA CYS A 256 15.73 18.08 -22.41
C CYS A 256 14.69 19.09 -21.84
N GLY A 257 15.09 20.36 -21.63
CA GLY A 257 14.22 21.38 -21.05
C GLY A 257 14.00 21.28 -19.54
N MET A 258 14.79 20.47 -18.84
CA MET A 258 14.76 20.34 -17.38
C MET A 258 15.86 21.21 -16.76
N LYS A 259 15.55 21.87 -15.65
CA LYS A 259 16.53 22.66 -14.90
C LYS A 259 16.92 21.92 -13.62
N PRO A 260 18.09 21.27 -13.57
CA PRO A 260 18.54 20.62 -12.35
C PRO A 260 18.78 21.67 -11.25
N ILE A 261 18.32 21.35 -10.03
CA ILE A 261 18.43 22.18 -8.84
C ILE A 261 19.42 21.53 -7.89
N GLU A 262 20.34 22.30 -7.34
CA GLU A 262 21.29 21.76 -6.37
C GLU A 262 20.69 21.71 -4.97
N LEU A 263 20.79 20.55 -4.32
CA LEU A 263 20.52 20.38 -2.90
C LEU A 263 21.62 21.08 -2.08
N LYS A 264 21.26 21.62 -0.94
CA LYS A 264 22.23 22.24 -0.02
C LYS A 264 22.41 21.36 1.21
N CYS A 265 23.60 21.42 1.82
CA CYS A 265 23.91 20.73 3.07
C CYS A 265 23.82 19.18 2.98
N THR A 266 24.07 18.63 1.81
CA THR A 266 24.27 17.18 1.62
C THR A 266 25.70 16.80 2.01
N ARG A 267 25.92 15.51 2.26
CA ARG A 267 27.23 14.93 2.61
C ARG A 267 27.69 13.84 1.65
N ASP A 268 26.78 13.41 0.77
CA ASP A 268 27.04 12.50 -0.35
C ASP A 268 26.13 12.85 -1.53
N TYR A 269 26.20 12.09 -2.61
CA TYR A 269 25.39 12.35 -3.82
C TYR A 269 24.23 11.37 -4.03
N TRP A 270 23.99 10.43 -3.13
CA TRP A 270 22.89 9.47 -3.21
C TRP A 270 21.57 10.08 -2.75
N ALA A 271 21.12 11.11 -3.49
CA ALA A 271 20.00 11.96 -3.07
C ALA A 271 18.69 11.21 -2.84
N ARG A 272 18.45 10.12 -3.56
CA ARG A 272 17.26 9.29 -3.43
C ARG A 272 17.11 8.73 -2.03
N ASP A 273 18.19 8.30 -1.42
CA ASP A 273 18.12 7.51 -0.19
C ASP A 273 17.80 8.34 1.05
N TYR A 274 18.26 9.58 1.11
CA TYR A 274 18.02 10.44 2.28
C TYR A 274 16.93 11.48 2.11
N MET A 275 16.45 11.74 0.88
CA MET A 275 15.39 12.72 0.65
C MET A 275 14.00 12.10 0.86
N PRO A 276 12.99 12.90 1.31
CA PRO A 276 11.67 12.37 1.60
C PRO A 276 10.99 11.85 0.34
N ILE A 277 10.17 10.83 0.49
CA ILE A 277 9.29 10.40 -0.60
C ILE A 277 8.09 11.34 -0.70
N GLN A 278 7.73 11.72 -1.92
CA GLN A 278 6.49 12.43 -2.20
C GLN A 278 5.39 11.41 -2.50
N LEU A 279 4.40 11.34 -1.62
CA LEU A 279 3.28 10.40 -1.72
C LEU A 279 2.08 10.99 -2.48
N GLY A 280 1.89 12.29 -2.40
CA GLY A 280 0.83 13.04 -3.08
C GLY A 280 1.30 14.45 -3.44
N GLU A 281 0.45 15.25 -4.09
CA GLU A 281 0.84 16.56 -4.63
C GLU A 281 1.53 17.47 -3.59
N ASN A 282 1.02 17.48 -2.36
CA ASN A 282 1.59 18.27 -1.24
C ASN A 282 1.94 17.37 -0.03
N GLU A 283 2.01 16.07 -0.22
CA GLU A 283 2.29 15.12 0.87
C GLU A 283 3.67 14.51 0.72
N PHE A 284 4.55 14.85 1.66
CA PHE A 284 5.89 14.29 1.77
C PHE A 284 6.05 13.52 3.06
N LEU A 285 6.63 12.33 3.00
CA LEU A 285 6.98 11.52 4.15
C LEU A 285 8.49 11.52 4.35
N LYS A 286 8.92 12.05 5.50
CA LYS A 286 10.29 11.96 5.97
C LYS A 286 10.42 10.76 6.91
N TYR A 287 11.34 9.88 6.60
CA TYR A 287 11.72 8.70 7.38
C TYR A 287 13.09 8.90 8.05
N GLN A 288 13.53 7.92 8.83
CA GLN A 288 14.89 7.91 9.36
C GLN A 288 15.81 7.21 8.37
N TYR A 289 16.66 7.97 7.71
CA TYR A 289 17.74 7.43 6.90
C TYR A 289 18.87 6.99 7.83
N TYR A 290 18.98 5.68 8.03
CA TYR A 290 19.98 5.07 8.92
C TYR A 290 20.45 3.73 8.34
N PRO A 291 21.05 3.76 7.13
CA PRO A 291 21.34 2.57 6.36
C PRO A 291 22.41 1.71 7.05
N ASP A 292 22.19 0.41 7.07
CA ASP A 292 23.08 -0.54 7.71
C ASP A 292 24.46 -0.60 7.04
N TYR A 293 24.54 -0.42 5.73
CA TYR A 293 25.80 -0.42 4.97
C TYR A 293 26.72 0.77 5.31
N LEU A 294 26.20 1.91 5.75
CA LEU A 294 27.01 3.02 6.28
C LEU A 294 27.31 2.86 7.77
N MET A 295 26.27 2.48 8.54
CA MET A 295 26.34 2.50 10.01
C MET A 295 27.07 1.30 10.59
N ARG A 296 27.20 0.20 9.83
CA ARG A 296 27.93 -1.01 10.20
C ARG A 296 29.22 -1.22 9.41
N SER A 297 29.56 -0.23 8.59
CA SER A 297 30.84 -0.26 7.84
C SER A 297 32.04 -0.37 8.79
N SER A 298 33.08 -1.01 8.31
CA SER A 298 34.36 -1.09 9.01
C SER A 298 35.13 0.27 8.97
N ASP A 299 34.78 1.16 8.05
CA ASP A 299 35.32 2.52 8.02
C ASP A 299 34.37 3.49 8.75
N PRO A 300 34.80 4.10 9.86
CA PRO A 300 33.98 5.07 10.58
C PRO A 300 33.59 6.31 9.74
N LYS A 301 34.35 6.62 8.69
CA LYS A 301 34.05 7.74 7.81
C LYS A 301 32.77 7.55 7.03
N ASP A 302 32.39 6.31 6.70
CA ASP A 302 31.15 6.03 5.98
C ASP A 302 29.92 6.55 6.75
N ALA A 303 29.91 6.42 8.07
CA ALA A 303 28.85 6.98 8.89
C ALA A 303 28.77 8.52 8.87
N GLU A 304 29.90 9.20 8.59
CA GLU A 304 29.97 10.66 8.50
C GLU A 304 29.37 11.19 7.19
N THR A 305 29.31 10.36 6.14
CA THR A 305 28.69 10.71 4.84
C THR A 305 27.17 10.76 4.91
N ARG A 306 26.55 10.21 5.96
CA ARG A 306 25.11 10.21 6.15
C ARG A 306 24.54 11.63 6.15
N THR A 307 23.69 11.91 5.17
CA THR A 307 23.01 13.21 5.01
C THR A 307 21.75 13.26 5.88
N GLU A 308 21.59 14.35 6.65
CA GLU A 308 20.40 14.58 7.46
C GLU A 308 19.37 15.38 6.66
N CYS A 309 18.29 14.72 6.25
CA CYS A 309 17.22 15.26 5.41
C CYS A 309 16.66 16.60 5.93
N THR A 310 16.45 16.73 7.26
CA THR A 310 15.92 17.95 7.87
C THR A 310 16.78 19.18 7.58
N THR A 311 18.10 18.98 7.49
CA THR A 311 19.04 20.08 7.19
C THR A 311 18.94 20.48 5.71
N VAL A 312 18.81 19.51 4.82
CA VAL A 312 18.65 19.73 3.37
C VAL A 312 17.34 20.48 3.08
N LEU A 313 16.24 20.07 3.69
CA LEU A 313 14.92 20.67 3.49
C LEU A 313 14.78 22.10 4.02
N ARG A 314 15.74 22.55 4.86
CA ARG A 314 15.69 23.89 5.46
C ARG A 314 15.71 24.97 4.38
N GLY A 315 14.66 25.75 4.31
CA GLY A 315 14.50 26.82 3.34
C GLY A 315 13.93 26.40 1.98
N MET A 316 13.60 25.12 1.78
CA MET A 316 12.94 24.64 0.56
C MET A 316 11.42 24.87 0.58
N GLY A 317 10.83 25.19 1.73
CA GLY A 317 9.37 25.38 1.88
C GLY A 317 8.56 24.10 1.74
N ILE A 318 9.20 22.94 1.95
CA ILE A 318 8.55 21.62 1.89
C ILE A 318 8.19 21.18 3.30
N ASN A 319 6.91 20.92 3.53
CA ASN A 319 6.43 20.36 4.78
C ASN A 319 6.33 18.84 4.66
N CYS A 320 6.95 18.13 5.61
CA CYS A 320 6.95 16.67 5.64
C CYS A 320 6.25 16.14 6.88
N ARG A 321 5.40 15.14 6.71
CA ARG A 321 5.05 14.22 7.78
C ARG A 321 6.27 13.36 8.10
N SER A 322 6.52 13.09 9.36
CA SER A 322 7.68 12.30 9.78
C SER A 322 7.25 10.97 10.39
N THR A 323 8.02 9.93 10.09
CA THR A 323 7.91 8.62 10.76
C THR A 323 9.21 8.26 11.48
N LYS A 324 9.14 7.31 12.40
CA LYS A 324 10.31 6.72 13.08
C LYS A 324 10.87 5.50 12.36
N LEU A 325 10.23 5.07 11.28
CA LEU A 325 10.71 3.94 10.50
C LEU A 325 12.08 4.25 9.89
N ILE A 326 12.96 3.26 9.95
CA ILE A 326 14.24 3.28 9.24
C ILE A 326 13.97 2.78 7.84
N ILE A 327 14.25 3.61 6.86
CA ILE A 327 14.02 3.32 5.44
C ILE A 327 15.12 3.99 4.62
N ASP A 328 15.52 3.34 3.55
CA ASP A 328 16.28 3.96 2.46
C ASP A 328 15.31 4.37 1.35
N GLY A 329 15.43 5.56 0.80
CA GLY A 329 14.50 6.09 -0.20
C GLY A 329 14.48 5.27 -1.49
N GLY A 330 15.61 4.67 -1.88
CA GLY A 330 15.68 3.73 -3.00
C GLY A 330 14.86 2.47 -2.79
N ASN A 331 14.57 2.11 -1.53
CA ASN A 331 13.70 0.98 -1.19
C ASN A 331 12.20 1.36 -1.14
N MET A 332 11.80 2.41 -1.83
CA MET A 332 10.38 2.82 -1.94
C MET A 332 10.03 3.17 -3.37
N VAL A 333 9.47 2.23 -4.13
CA VAL A 333 9.04 2.46 -5.51
C VAL A 333 7.52 2.52 -5.60
N PRO A 334 6.91 3.68 -5.90
CA PRO A 334 5.47 3.78 -6.16
C PRO A 334 5.10 2.99 -7.43
N CYS A 335 4.22 2.00 -7.27
CA CYS A 335 3.71 1.17 -8.36
C CYS A 335 2.17 1.11 -8.30
N GLY A 336 1.49 1.88 -9.15
CA GLY A 336 0.05 2.04 -9.06
C GLY A 336 -0.36 2.55 -7.67
N PRO A 337 -1.23 1.85 -6.93
CA PRO A 337 -1.63 2.28 -5.59
C PRO A 337 -0.73 1.73 -4.47
N TYR A 338 0.33 1.01 -4.80
CA TYR A 338 1.23 0.32 -3.85
C TYR A 338 2.61 0.95 -3.82
N ILE A 339 3.31 0.78 -2.70
CA ILE A 339 4.75 1.03 -2.61
C ILE A 339 5.43 -0.34 -2.59
N VAL A 340 6.26 -0.61 -3.61
CA VAL A 340 7.08 -1.83 -3.64
C VAL A 340 8.35 -1.59 -2.83
N MET A 341 8.63 -2.51 -1.92
CA MET A 341 9.81 -2.49 -1.03
C MET A 341 10.41 -3.89 -0.97
N THR A 342 11.70 -3.97 -0.76
CA THR A 342 12.33 -5.25 -0.41
C THR A 342 12.11 -5.59 1.06
N ASP A 343 12.27 -6.85 1.42
CA ASP A 343 12.14 -7.33 2.80
C ASP A 343 13.29 -6.84 3.73
N LYS A 344 14.27 -6.11 3.20
CA LYS A 344 15.28 -5.38 3.96
C LYS A 344 14.64 -4.46 5.02
N VAL A 345 13.51 -3.84 4.71
CA VAL A 345 12.81 -2.93 5.61
C VAL A 345 12.47 -3.56 6.97
N PHE A 346 12.26 -4.87 7.04
CA PHE A 346 12.02 -5.56 8.30
C PHE A 346 13.28 -5.58 9.17
N THR A 347 14.39 -6.04 8.62
CA THR A 347 15.65 -6.20 9.35
C THR A 347 16.25 -4.88 9.78
N GLU A 348 16.12 -3.83 8.99
CA GLU A 348 16.54 -2.47 9.37
C GLU A 348 15.75 -1.94 10.57
N ASN A 349 14.49 -2.30 10.70
CA ASN A 349 13.64 -1.95 11.84
C ASN A 349 13.70 -2.99 12.99
N GLY A 350 14.66 -3.93 12.97
CA GLY A 350 14.85 -4.94 14.01
C GLY A 350 13.70 -5.95 14.08
N LYS A 351 13.06 -6.24 12.94
CA LYS A 351 11.94 -7.18 12.81
C LYS A 351 12.34 -8.41 12.00
N GLU A 352 11.65 -9.50 12.24
CA GLU A 352 11.77 -10.69 11.40
C GLU A 352 11.09 -10.49 10.05
N LYS A 353 11.68 -11.03 8.97
CA LYS A 353 11.08 -10.98 7.63
C LYS A 353 9.67 -11.61 7.66
N GLY A 354 8.69 -10.89 7.14
CA GLY A 354 7.31 -11.35 7.10
C GLY A 354 6.49 -11.09 8.36
N ASP A 355 7.00 -10.35 9.35
CA ASP A 355 6.23 -9.91 10.52
C ASP A 355 4.99 -9.11 10.08
N ALA A 356 3.82 -9.74 10.20
CA ALA A 356 2.55 -9.16 9.76
C ALA A 356 2.13 -7.94 10.60
N VAL A 357 2.55 -7.87 11.87
CA VAL A 357 2.24 -6.73 12.75
C VAL A 357 3.04 -5.52 12.30
N PHE A 358 4.33 -5.73 12.08
CA PHE A 358 5.20 -4.66 11.57
C PHE A 358 4.78 -4.21 10.17
N LYS A 359 4.45 -5.16 9.26
CA LYS A 359 3.93 -4.79 7.92
C LYS A 359 2.72 -3.87 8.02
N ALA A 360 1.79 -4.17 8.90
CA ALA A 360 0.61 -3.35 9.09
C ALA A 360 0.91 -1.99 9.77
N GLU A 361 1.94 -1.90 10.60
CA GLU A 361 2.47 -0.65 11.14
C GLU A 361 3.12 0.18 10.02
N LEU A 362 3.98 -0.44 9.22
CA LEU A 362 4.62 0.17 8.05
C LEU A 362 3.57 0.78 7.10
N GLU A 363 2.56 0.02 6.69
CA GLU A 363 1.48 0.50 5.83
C GLU A 363 0.68 1.66 6.46
N SER A 364 0.48 1.62 7.78
CA SER A 364 -0.20 2.71 8.50
C SER A 364 0.64 3.99 8.51
N GLU A 365 1.95 3.86 8.69
CA GLU A 365 2.90 4.98 8.67
C GLU A 365 3.09 5.53 7.24
N LEU A 366 3.15 4.68 6.23
CA LEU A 366 3.20 5.09 4.83
C LEU A 366 1.87 5.75 4.39
N GLY A 367 0.74 5.33 4.96
CA GLY A 367 -0.59 5.69 4.47
C GLY A 367 -1.01 4.93 3.21
N HIS A 368 -0.18 3.99 2.75
CA HIS A 368 -0.35 3.21 1.53
C HIS A 368 0.02 1.73 1.76
N PRO A 369 -0.59 0.81 1.02
CA PRO A 369 -0.23 -0.60 1.11
C PRO A 369 1.15 -0.86 0.51
N ALA A 370 1.92 -1.73 1.17
CA ALA A 370 3.24 -2.13 0.73
C ALA A 370 3.24 -3.54 0.12
N ILE A 371 3.88 -3.69 -1.04
CA ILE A 371 4.24 -4.98 -1.62
C ILE A 371 5.68 -5.26 -1.23
N ILE A 372 5.88 -6.32 -0.46
CA ILE A 372 7.21 -6.73 -0.02
C ILE A 372 7.73 -7.82 -0.97
N ILE A 373 8.84 -7.54 -1.63
CA ILE A 373 9.56 -8.49 -2.47
C ILE A 373 10.78 -9.05 -1.71
N PRO A 374 11.18 -10.29 -1.97
CA PRO A 374 12.35 -10.88 -1.32
C PRO A 374 13.63 -10.19 -1.78
N TRP A 375 14.60 -10.14 -0.88
CA TRP A 375 16.00 -9.81 -1.14
C TRP A 375 16.89 -10.76 -0.34
N THR A 376 17.56 -11.69 -1.04
CA THR A 376 18.34 -12.77 -0.42
C THR A 376 19.81 -12.44 -0.24
N MET A 377 20.28 -11.34 -0.85
CA MET A 377 21.69 -10.95 -0.90
C MET A 377 22.23 -10.30 0.37
N HIS A 378 21.56 -10.46 1.49
CA HIS A 378 21.94 -9.88 2.77
C HIS A 378 23.43 -10.09 3.10
N GLY A 379 24.18 -8.97 3.11
CA GLY A 379 25.58 -8.95 3.52
C GLY A 379 26.60 -9.41 2.48
N ASP A 380 26.19 -9.82 1.29
CA ASP A 380 27.12 -10.09 0.20
C ASP A 380 27.27 -8.88 -0.74
N PHE A 381 28.05 -7.92 -0.30
CA PHE A 381 28.38 -6.73 -1.12
C PHE A 381 29.23 -7.04 -2.36
N ASN A 382 29.63 -8.31 -2.56
CA ASN A 382 30.30 -8.77 -3.77
C ASN A 382 29.31 -9.40 -4.77
N ALA A 383 28.03 -9.47 -4.44
CA ALA A 383 27.00 -9.94 -5.35
C ALA A 383 27.00 -9.10 -6.63
N ARG A 384 26.98 -9.78 -7.78
CA ARG A 384 26.96 -9.16 -9.09
C ARG A 384 25.59 -9.33 -9.73
N GLY A 385 25.22 -8.39 -10.61
CA GLY A 385 24.00 -8.53 -11.41
C GLY A 385 22.71 -8.19 -10.68
N THR A 386 22.78 -7.57 -9.50
CA THR A 386 21.62 -7.13 -8.71
C THR A 386 21.98 -5.91 -7.87
N ASP A 387 20.96 -5.23 -7.35
CA ASP A 387 21.17 -4.20 -6.34
C ASP A 387 21.72 -4.81 -5.05
N LYS A 388 22.95 -4.44 -4.70
CA LYS A 388 23.67 -4.98 -3.53
C LYS A 388 23.21 -4.38 -2.20
N TYR A 389 22.46 -3.28 -2.24
CA TYR A 389 21.94 -2.58 -1.07
C TYR A 389 20.52 -2.99 -0.70
N GLY A 390 19.85 -3.75 -1.57
CA GLY A 390 18.49 -4.22 -1.36
C GLY A 390 17.44 -3.15 -1.56
N HIS A 391 17.68 -2.23 -2.49
CA HIS A 391 16.74 -1.18 -2.84
C HIS A 391 15.81 -1.62 -3.97
N SER A 392 14.52 -1.41 -3.80
CA SER A 392 13.51 -1.86 -4.77
C SER A 392 13.58 -1.14 -6.12
N ASP A 393 14.19 0.04 -6.18
CA ASP A 393 14.44 0.79 -7.43
C ASP A 393 15.53 0.16 -8.33
N GLY A 394 16.31 -0.77 -7.78
CA GLY A 394 17.19 -1.66 -8.54
C GLY A 394 16.48 -2.92 -9.09
N PHE A 395 15.20 -3.13 -8.77
CA PHE A 395 14.45 -4.31 -9.17
C PHE A 395 13.26 -4.01 -10.08
N VAL A 396 12.52 -2.92 -9.81
CA VAL A 396 11.24 -2.66 -10.48
C VAL A 396 11.04 -1.19 -10.84
N LYS A 397 10.27 -0.97 -11.91
CA LYS A 397 9.77 0.35 -12.33
C LYS A 397 8.33 0.22 -12.80
N TRP A 398 7.47 1.13 -12.35
CA TRP A 398 6.07 1.17 -12.78
C TRP A 398 5.93 1.83 -14.15
N CYS A 399 5.21 1.16 -15.07
CA CYS A 399 5.04 1.58 -16.46
C CYS A 399 3.63 2.14 -16.77
N GLY A 400 2.87 2.46 -15.73
CA GLY A 400 1.48 2.89 -15.88
C GLY A 400 0.49 1.73 -15.85
N GLY A 401 -0.75 2.02 -15.41
CA GLY A 401 -1.80 1.01 -15.27
C GLY A 401 -1.40 -0.12 -14.32
N ASN A 402 -1.50 -1.35 -14.81
CA ASN A 402 -1.09 -2.56 -14.09
C ASN A 402 0.26 -3.13 -14.56
N ARG A 403 1.10 -2.36 -15.26
CA ARG A 403 2.36 -2.84 -15.84
C ARG A 403 3.57 -2.48 -14.99
N ILE A 404 4.48 -3.43 -14.81
CA ILE A 404 5.79 -3.27 -14.17
C ILE A 404 6.86 -3.79 -15.10
N LEU A 405 7.92 -2.98 -15.27
CA LEU A 405 9.20 -3.44 -15.80
C LEU A 405 10.07 -3.91 -14.63
N MET A 406 10.58 -5.11 -14.71
CA MET A 406 11.51 -5.71 -13.75
C MET A 406 12.91 -5.74 -14.37
N GLY A 407 13.93 -5.46 -13.57
CA GLY A 407 15.32 -5.58 -13.97
C GLY A 407 15.70 -7.02 -14.37
N ASN A 408 16.94 -7.21 -14.76
CA ASN A 408 17.46 -8.48 -15.26
C ASN A 408 17.85 -9.49 -14.17
N HIS A 409 17.22 -9.39 -13.01
CA HIS A 409 17.56 -10.20 -11.82
C HIS A 409 17.54 -11.71 -12.11
N GLY A 410 16.65 -12.17 -13.00
CA GLY A 410 16.56 -13.58 -13.38
C GLY A 410 17.70 -14.11 -14.26
N ASP A 411 18.59 -13.25 -14.75
CA ASP A 411 19.79 -13.70 -15.46
C ASP A 411 20.80 -14.36 -14.51
N GLU A 412 20.85 -13.92 -13.24
CA GLU A 412 21.75 -14.43 -12.19
C GLU A 412 20.99 -15.21 -11.10
N TYR A 413 19.77 -14.76 -10.75
CA TYR A 413 18.99 -15.27 -9.62
C TYR A 413 17.56 -15.66 -10.04
N PRO A 414 17.41 -16.70 -10.87
CA PRO A 414 16.12 -17.03 -11.50
C PRO A 414 15.03 -17.43 -10.51
N GLU A 415 15.37 -18.07 -9.41
CA GLU A 415 14.39 -18.46 -8.37
C GLU A 415 13.83 -17.26 -7.63
N GLU A 416 14.69 -16.30 -7.27
CA GLU A 416 14.25 -15.06 -6.60
C GLU A 416 13.46 -14.18 -7.57
N ALA A 417 13.90 -14.05 -8.81
CA ALA A 417 13.15 -13.33 -9.84
C ALA A 417 11.75 -13.93 -10.07
N ALA A 418 11.62 -15.24 -10.07
CA ALA A 418 10.33 -15.92 -10.16
C ALA A 418 9.46 -15.65 -8.93
N ALA A 419 10.04 -15.59 -7.74
CA ALA A 419 9.33 -15.24 -6.51
C ALA A 419 8.83 -13.79 -6.53
N ILE A 420 9.67 -12.83 -6.94
CA ILE A 420 9.32 -11.41 -7.12
C ILE A 420 8.15 -11.29 -8.11
N ARG A 421 8.26 -11.89 -9.29
CA ARG A 421 7.21 -11.89 -10.30
C ARG A 421 5.90 -12.45 -9.75
N CYS A 422 5.93 -13.61 -9.11
CA CYS A 422 4.74 -14.24 -8.52
C CYS A 422 4.06 -13.34 -7.48
N ILE A 423 4.83 -12.61 -6.67
CA ILE A 423 4.29 -11.66 -5.70
C ILE A 423 3.59 -10.51 -6.43
N LEU A 424 4.26 -9.86 -7.38
CA LEU A 424 3.69 -8.74 -8.13
C LEU A 424 2.41 -9.12 -8.89
N GLU A 425 2.39 -10.29 -9.53
CA GLU A 425 1.22 -10.83 -10.24
C GLU A 425 0.03 -11.11 -9.30
N LYS A 426 0.27 -11.56 -8.07
CA LYS A 426 -0.79 -11.71 -7.05
C LYS A 426 -1.49 -10.38 -6.71
N TYR A 427 -0.79 -9.25 -6.84
CA TYR A 427 -1.36 -7.91 -6.68
C TYR A 427 -2.02 -7.38 -7.95
N GLY A 428 -1.98 -8.15 -9.05
CA GLY A 428 -2.65 -7.84 -10.32
C GLY A 428 -1.78 -7.14 -11.34
N PHE A 429 -0.47 -7.11 -11.14
CA PHE A 429 0.45 -6.54 -12.12
C PHE A 429 0.80 -7.52 -13.23
N GLU A 430 1.02 -6.98 -14.43
CA GLU A 430 1.66 -7.63 -15.56
C GLU A 430 3.15 -7.27 -15.53
N VAL A 431 4.01 -8.29 -15.42
CA VAL A 431 5.44 -8.08 -15.21
C VAL A 431 6.21 -8.45 -16.47
N THR A 432 6.91 -7.46 -17.03
CA THR A 432 7.91 -7.67 -18.09
C THR A 432 9.29 -7.61 -17.46
N GLU A 433 10.11 -8.63 -17.65
CA GLU A 433 11.48 -8.69 -17.13
C GLU A 433 12.48 -8.44 -18.24
N MET A 434 13.47 -7.59 -18.01
CA MET A 434 14.62 -7.47 -18.90
C MET A 434 15.44 -8.77 -18.85
N ARG A 435 15.73 -9.37 -19.97
CA ARG A 435 16.53 -10.59 -20.07
C ARG A 435 17.63 -10.38 -21.10
N PHE A 436 18.86 -10.36 -20.65
CA PHE A 436 20.04 -10.20 -21.51
C PHE A 436 20.67 -11.53 -21.82
N ALA A 437 20.70 -12.49 -20.90
CA ALA A 437 21.24 -13.83 -21.12
C ALA A 437 20.63 -14.57 -22.31
N ASP A 438 19.39 -14.28 -22.63
CA ASP A 438 18.68 -14.88 -23.77
C ASP A 438 19.08 -14.24 -25.12
N LYS A 439 19.75 -13.09 -25.12
CA LYS A 439 20.03 -12.26 -26.31
C LYS A 439 21.52 -12.04 -26.55
N VAL A 440 22.34 -12.12 -25.53
CA VAL A 440 23.78 -11.84 -25.58
C VAL A 440 24.57 -12.99 -24.96
N SER A 441 25.59 -13.47 -25.67
CA SER A 441 26.53 -14.44 -25.11
C SER A 441 27.42 -13.77 -24.07
N SER A 442 27.41 -14.25 -22.84
CA SER A 442 28.17 -13.69 -21.70
C SER A 442 27.84 -12.21 -21.43
N PRO A 443 26.62 -11.92 -20.94
CA PRO A 443 26.20 -10.57 -20.63
C PRO A 443 27.03 -9.96 -19.49
N ARG A 444 27.13 -8.63 -19.48
CA ARG A 444 27.83 -7.85 -18.45
C ARG A 444 26.95 -7.69 -17.21
N THR A 445 26.86 -8.74 -16.41
CA THR A 445 25.98 -8.79 -15.23
C THR A 445 26.35 -7.79 -14.14
N ASP A 446 27.61 -7.36 -14.12
CA ASP A 446 28.12 -6.35 -13.19
C ASP A 446 27.54 -4.93 -13.43
N LEU A 447 27.03 -4.65 -14.63
CA LEU A 447 26.45 -3.35 -14.99
C LEU A 447 24.97 -3.42 -15.40
N ASN A 448 24.51 -4.56 -15.92
CA ASN A 448 23.18 -4.71 -16.52
C ASN A 448 22.04 -4.41 -15.53
N TRP A 449 22.25 -4.63 -14.25
CA TRP A 449 21.27 -4.33 -13.20
C TRP A 449 20.90 -2.84 -13.16
N ALA A 450 21.82 -1.95 -13.55
CA ALA A 450 21.61 -0.52 -13.45
C ALA A 450 20.67 0.06 -14.51
N TYR A 451 20.35 -0.71 -15.59
CA TYR A 451 19.42 -0.21 -16.61
C TYR A 451 18.02 0.09 -16.06
N ILE A 452 17.52 -0.64 -15.03
CA ILE A 452 16.22 -0.39 -14.44
C ILE A 452 16.21 0.87 -13.56
N ASN A 453 17.39 1.30 -13.09
CA ASN A 453 17.56 2.45 -12.19
C ASN A 453 17.68 3.76 -12.98
N PHE A 454 16.89 3.92 -14.05
CA PHE A 454 16.82 5.14 -14.85
C PHE A 454 16.05 6.25 -14.13
N LEU A 455 16.34 7.50 -14.48
CA LEU A 455 15.59 8.67 -14.04
C LEU A 455 14.41 8.94 -14.97
N GLN A 456 13.21 9.07 -14.40
CA GLN A 456 12.03 9.58 -15.11
C GLN A 456 11.55 10.88 -14.48
N VAL A 457 11.29 11.91 -15.31
CA VAL A 457 10.66 13.18 -14.91
C VAL A 457 9.60 13.52 -15.96
N GLY A 458 8.33 13.41 -15.57
CA GLY A 458 7.23 13.55 -16.51
C GLY A 458 7.29 12.50 -17.63
N ASN A 459 7.27 12.96 -18.87
CA ASN A 459 7.40 12.11 -20.06
C ASN A 459 8.84 11.93 -20.55
N LYS A 460 9.85 12.31 -19.76
CA LYS A 460 11.26 12.20 -20.13
C LYS A 460 11.94 11.14 -19.28
N ILE A 461 12.72 10.30 -19.94
CA ILE A 461 13.54 9.26 -19.32
C ILE A 461 15.00 9.52 -19.68
N ILE A 462 15.85 9.58 -18.66
CA ILE A 462 17.30 9.54 -18.83
C ILE A 462 17.74 8.13 -18.42
N MET A 463 18.27 7.38 -19.38
CA MET A 463 18.63 5.98 -19.23
C MET A 463 20.15 5.83 -19.17
N PRO A 464 20.70 5.03 -18.23
CA PRO A 464 22.13 4.73 -18.22
C PRO A 464 22.52 3.87 -19.44
N ILE A 465 23.73 4.10 -19.96
CA ILE A 465 24.40 3.21 -20.92
C ILE A 465 25.87 3.00 -20.49
N PHE A 466 26.48 1.95 -21.01
CA PHE A 466 27.80 1.48 -20.60
C PHE A 466 28.71 1.16 -21.78
N ASP A 467 28.37 1.61 -23.00
CA ASP A 467 29.06 1.34 -24.26
C ASP A 467 29.21 -0.19 -24.55
N ILE A 468 28.19 -0.95 -24.23
CA ILE A 468 28.13 -2.39 -24.44
C ILE A 468 26.92 -2.80 -25.32
N ARG A 469 26.89 -4.06 -25.73
CA ARG A 469 25.83 -4.56 -26.64
C ARG A 469 24.44 -4.51 -26.03
N GLU A 470 24.37 -4.65 -24.73
CA GLU A 470 23.16 -4.66 -23.94
C GLU A 470 22.42 -3.32 -23.94
N ASP A 471 23.13 -2.20 -24.18
CA ASP A 471 22.52 -0.86 -24.23
C ASP A 471 21.34 -0.78 -25.20
N ALA A 472 21.49 -1.36 -26.41
CA ALA A 472 20.45 -1.35 -27.41
C ALA A 472 19.26 -2.25 -27.02
N ILE A 473 19.52 -3.34 -26.31
CA ILE A 473 18.50 -4.27 -25.82
C ILE A 473 17.72 -3.62 -24.66
N ALA A 474 18.44 -3.00 -23.72
CA ALA A 474 17.84 -2.28 -22.60
C ALA A 474 16.98 -1.12 -23.10
N TRP A 475 17.46 -0.36 -24.08
CA TRP A 475 16.69 0.71 -24.73
C TRP A 475 15.38 0.18 -25.30
N GLN A 476 15.41 -0.97 -25.97
CA GLN A 476 14.19 -1.59 -26.52
C GLN A 476 13.18 -1.92 -25.43
N TYR A 477 13.60 -2.54 -24.33
CA TYR A 477 12.73 -2.84 -23.19
C TYR A 477 12.09 -1.58 -22.59
N VAL A 478 12.89 -0.52 -22.38
CA VAL A 478 12.42 0.74 -21.85
C VAL A 478 11.45 1.42 -22.82
N HIS A 479 11.76 1.43 -24.11
CA HIS A 479 10.90 2.03 -25.15
C HIS A 479 9.55 1.29 -25.27
N GLU A 480 9.54 -0.03 -25.21
CA GLU A 480 8.30 -0.81 -25.23
C GLU A 480 7.45 -0.62 -23.96
N ALA A 481 8.12 -0.46 -22.81
CA ALA A 481 7.45 -0.22 -21.55
C ALA A 481 6.87 1.21 -21.43
N PHE A 482 7.54 2.20 -22.04
CA PHE A 482 7.22 3.62 -21.98
C PHE A 482 7.10 4.25 -23.38
N PRO A 483 6.13 3.83 -24.20
CA PRO A 483 6.05 4.23 -25.61
C PRO A 483 5.78 5.73 -25.83
N ASP A 484 5.24 6.42 -24.82
CA ASP A 484 4.91 7.85 -24.86
C ASP A 484 6.03 8.74 -24.28
N CYS A 485 7.16 8.14 -23.85
CA CYS A 485 8.26 8.87 -23.25
C CYS A 485 9.39 9.16 -24.25
N GLU A 486 10.02 10.32 -24.09
CA GLU A 486 11.26 10.67 -24.75
C GLU A 486 12.42 10.05 -23.97
N ILE A 487 13.16 9.12 -24.59
CA ILE A 487 14.27 8.41 -23.95
C ILE A 487 15.59 8.99 -24.41
N HIS A 488 16.36 9.50 -23.47
CA HIS A 488 17.72 9.98 -23.65
C HIS A 488 18.70 9.06 -22.93
N GLN A 489 19.93 8.98 -23.40
CA GLN A 489 20.95 8.08 -22.88
C GLN A 489 22.17 8.85 -22.39
N ILE A 490 22.79 8.35 -21.33
CA ILE A 490 24.02 8.90 -20.78
C ILE A 490 24.94 7.77 -20.30
N GLU A 491 26.21 7.84 -20.71
CA GLU A 491 27.23 6.92 -20.20
C GLU A 491 27.53 7.22 -18.73
N MET A 492 27.49 6.16 -17.86
CA MET A 492 27.70 6.31 -16.43
C MET A 492 28.34 5.08 -15.74
N SER A 493 29.20 4.37 -16.41
CA SER A 493 29.89 3.18 -15.86
C SER A 493 30.57 3.48 -14.52
N GLU A 494 31.20 4.65 -14.39
CA GLU A 494 31.93 5.07 -13.19
C GLU A 494 31.04 5.12 -11.91
N ILE A 495 29.78 5.52 -12.04
CA ILE A 495 28.83 5.59 -10.91
C ILE A 495 28.17 4.23 -10.67
N ALA A 496 27.85 3.51 -11.74
CA ALA A 496 27.22 2.19 -11.63
C ALA A 496 28.13 1.17 -10.91
N GLU A 497 29.45 1.27 -11.09
CA GLU A 497 30.44 0.45 -10.37
C GLU A 497 30.42 0.70 -8.84
N GLU A 498 29.99 1.88 -8.40
CA GLU A 498 29.82 2.19 -6.98
C GLU A 498 28.50 1.62 -6.40
N GLY A 499 27.60 1.15 -7.25
CA GLY A 499 26.39 0.44 -6.85
C GLY A 499 25.11 1.28 -6.84
N GLY A 500 25.08 2.38 -7.57
CA GLY A 500 23.89 3.19 -7.84
C GLY A 500 23.84 3.68 -9.28
N ALA A 501 22.69 4.21 -9.72
CA ALA A 501 22.55 4.81 -11.04
C ALA A 501 21.72 6.10 -10.99
N LEU A 502 21.09 6.50 -12.08
CA LEU A 502 20.46 7.81 -12.24
C LEU A 502 19.34 8.08 -11.23
N HIS A 503 18.55 7.05 -10.88
CA HIS A 503 17.49 7.21 -9.88
C HIS A 503 18.08 7.44 -8.47
N CYS A 504 19.14 6.72 -8.12
CA CYS A 504 19.79 6.83 -6.80
C CYS A 504 20.42 8.21 -6.57
N ILE A 505 21.06 8.80 -7.58
CA ILE A 505 21.74 10.12 -7.47
C ILE A 505 20.78 11.31 -7.58
N SER A 506 19.49 11.07 -7.80
CA SER A 506 18.53 12.14 -8.08
C SER A 506 17.32 12.07 -7.15
N TRP A 507 16.73 13.23 -6.90
CA TRP A 507 15.45 13.36 -6.22
C TRP A 507 14.53 14.21 -7.09
N ASN A 508 13.49 13.58 -7.63
CA ASN A 508 12.50 14.22 -8.49
C ASN A 508 11.17 14.37 -7.76
N ILE A 509 10.53 15.52 -7.91
CA ILE A 509 9.26 15.86 -7.26
C ILE A 509 8.34 16.60 -8.21
N ARG A 510 7.08 16.72 -7.83
CA ARG A 510 6.09 17.62 -8.41
C ARG A 510 5.93 18.85 -7.53
N ARG A 511 6.08 20.03 -8.14
CA ARG A 511 5.72 21.33 -7.58
C ARG A 511 4.78 22.11 -8.48
#